data_b4541068349dbc2b6f2f079e55264793
#
_entry.id   b4541068349dbc2b6f2f079e55264793
#
_cell.length_a   1.000
_cell.length_b   1.000
_cell.length_c   1.000
_cell.angle_alpha   90.00
_cell.angle_beta   90.00
_cell.angle_gamma   90.00
#
_symmetry.space_group_name_H-M   'P 1'
#
loop_
_entity.id
_entity.type
_entity.pdbx_description
1 polymer ?
#
loop_
_entity_poly.entity_id
_entity_poly.type
_entity_poly.pdbx_seq_one_letter_code
_entity_poly.pdbx_strand_id
1 'polypeptide(L)'
;MAIDGNWEITINSPMGAQKAKLELSSNGGALTGTQHAQGASQPLANGKVDGNNVSWSANITSPMPMTLEFTGSVDGDAIKGSVKAGAFGSFPFTGARA
;
A
#
# COMPACT_ATOMS: atom_id res chain seq x y z
N MET A 1 6.75 11.79 -11.26
CA MET A 1 5.61 10.88 -11.36
C MET A 1 4.60 11.19 -10.26
N ALA A 2 3.34 11.00 -10.55
CA ALA A 2 2.30 11.33 -9.58
C ALA A 2 2.32 10.46 -8.32
N ILE A 3 2.93 9.26 -8.42
CA ILE A 3 2.97 8.34 -7.29
C ILE A 3 4.10 8.62 -6.30
N ASP A 4 5.12 9.34 -6.72
CA ASP A 4 6.27 9.58 -5.85
C ASP A 4 5.89 10.49 -4.68
N GLY A 5 6.40 10.18 -3.51
CA GLY A 5 6.20 10.98 -2.32
C GLY A 5 5.63 10.18 -1.16
N ASN A 6 5.14 10.90 -0.18
CA ASN A 6 4.58 10.31 1.03
C ASN A 6 3.07 10.24 0.93
N TRP A 7 2.51 9.13 1.36
CA TRP A 7 1.08 8.88 1.33
C TRP A 7 0.60 8.38 2.68
N GLU A 8 -0.63 8.73 3.02
CA GLU A 8 -1.31 8.14 4.17
C GLU A 8 -2.49 7.35 3.66
N ILE A 9 -2.53 6.06 3.98
CA ILE A 9 -3.62 5.19 3.57
C ILE A 9 -4.38 4.68 4.78
N THR A 10 -5.65 4.37 4.57
CA THR A 10 -6.50 3.74 5.57
C THR A 10 -7.06 2.46 4.96
N ILE A 11 -6.79 1.34 5.62
CA ILE A 11 -7.30 0.04 5.21
C ILE A 11 -8.54 -0.25 6.04
N ASN A 12 -9.67 -0.45 5.36
CA ASN A 12 -10.94 -0.76 6.03
C ASN A 12 -11.08 -2.27 6.15
N SER A 13 -10.78 -2.79 7.31
CA SER A 13 -10.87 -4.22 7.59
C SER A 13 -11.99 -4.51 8.60
N PRO A 14 -12.42 -5.78 8.73
CA PRO A 14 -13.41 -6.15 9.74
C PRO A 14 -12.98 -5.86 11.17
N MET A 15 -11.67 -5.74 11.40
CA MET A 15 -11.13 -5.41 12.71
C MET A 15 -11.05 -3.90 12.94
N GLY A 16 -11.57 -3.10 12.03
CA GLY A 16 -11.55 -1.64 12.10
C GLY A 16 -10.63 -1.03 11.07
N ALA A 17 -10.64 0.29 11.01
CA ALA A 17 -9.79 1.03 10.07
C ALA A 17 -8.35 1.03 10.58
N GLN A 18 -7.41 0.72 9.70
CA GLN A 18 -5.98 0.71 10.00
C GLN A 18 -5.28 1.74 9.15
N LYS A 19 -4.49 2.58 9.77
CA LYS A 19 -3.76 3.63 9.07
C LYS A 19 -2.32 3.22 8.86
N ALA A 20 -1.79 3.56 7.69
CA ALA A 20 -0.41 3.31 7.35
C ALA A 20 0.14 4.48 6.56
N LYS A 21 1.43 4.69 6.63
CA LYS A 21 2.12 5.70 5.84
C LYS A 21 3.00 5.00 4.82
N LEU A 22 3.02 5.55 3.61
CA LEU A 22 3.82 5.01 2.53
C LEU A 22 4.79 6.08 2.05
N GLU A 23 6.02 5.68 1.85
CA GLU A 23 7.01 6.47 1.12
C GLU A 23 7.22 5.75 -0.20
N LEU A 24 6.83 6.37 -1.30
CA LEU A 24 6.82 5.72 -2.61
C LEU A 24 7.75 6.43 -3.57
N SER A 25 8.39 5.64 -4.41
CA SER A 25 9.28 6.12 -5.44
C SER A 25 9.12 5.24 -6.67
N SER A 26 8.92 5.85 -7.83
CA SER A 26 8.80 5.09 -9.06
C SER A 26 10.06 5.24 -9.90
N ASN A 27 10.41 4.19 -10.62
CA ASN A 27 11.60 4.19 -11.48
C ASN A 27 11.33 3.27 -12.67
N GLY A 28 10.92 3.86 -13.78
CA GLY A 28 10.75 3.13 -15.03
C GLY A 28 9.72 2.01 -14.97
N GLY A 29 8.64 2.19 -14.24
CA GLY A 29 7.61 1.17 -14.10
C GLY A 29 7.76 0.31 -12.86
N ALA A 30 8.87 0.43 -12.14
CA ALA A 30 9.05 -0.24 -10.87
C ALA A 30 8.66 0.70 -9.72
N LEU A 31 8.07 0.16 -8.69
CA LEU A 31 7.70 0.92 -7.51
C LEU A 31 8.51 0.42 -6.33
N THR A 32 9.18 1.33 -5.65
CA THR A 32 9.92 1.02 -4.43
C THR A 32 9.46 1.95 -3.33
N GLY A 33 9.82 1.63 -2.11
CA GLY A 33 9.49 2.48 -0.99
C GLY A 33 9.40 1.70 0.30
N THR A 34 8.81 2.34 1.29
CA THR A 34 8.69 1.78 2.62
C THR A 34 7.27 2.03 3.14
N GLN A 35 6.71 1.03 3.78
CA GLN A 35 5.42 1.13 4.45
C GLN A 35 5.65 1.20 5.95
N HIS A 36 5.05 2.19 6.59
CA HIS A 36 5.12 2.37 8.04
C HIS A 36 3.74 2.14 8.64
N ALA A 37 3.63 1.18 9.52
CA ALA A 37 2.36 0.85 10.17
C ALA A 37 2.63 0.33 11.58
N GLN A 38 1.86 0.83 12.56
CA GLN A 38 1.87 0.32 13.94
C GLN A 38 3.27 0.29 14.57
N GLY A 39 4.06 1.31 14.29
CA GLY A 39 5.39 1.41 14.85
C GLY A 39 6.46 0.57 14.17
N ALA A 40 6.11 -0.10 13.08
CA ALA A 40 7.04 -0.90 12.31
C ALA A 40 7.15 -0.36 10.89
N SER A 41 8.27 -0.60 10.24
CA SER A 41 8.46 -0.22 8.85
C SER A 41 8.97 -1.40 8.06
N GLN A 42 8.54 -1.50 6.79
CA GLN A 42 8.91 -2.59 5.92
C GLN A 42 9.09 -2.08 4.50
N PRO A 43 10.09 -2.59 3.77
CA PRO A 43 10.20 -2.23 2.36
C PRO A 43 9.08 -2.87 1.55
N LEU A 44 8.70 -2.19 0.48
CA LEU A 44 7.74 -2.75 -0.47
C LEU A 44 8.44 -3.81 -1.33
N ALA A 45 7.68 -4.85 -1.69
CA ALA A 45 8.18 -5.91 -2.55
C ALA A 45 7.34 -5.96 -3.82
N ASN A 46 7.95 -6.34 -4.93
CA ASN A 46 7.26 -6.55 -6.21
C ASN A 46 6.43 -5.36 -6.66
N GLY A 47 6.91 -4.16 -6.37
CA GLY A 47 6.18 -2.94 -6.72
C GLY A 47 6.19 -2.67 -8.21
N LYS A 48 5.04 -2.28 -8.75
CA LYS A 48 4.87 -1.95 -10.16
C LYS A 48 3.99 -0.73 -10.33
N VAL A 49 4.30 0.05 -11.35
CA VAL A 49 3.51 1.21 -11.74
C VAL A 49 3.19 1.05 -13.22
N ASP A 50 1.92 1.15 -13.57
CA ASP A 50 1.47 1.10 -14.96
C ASP A 50 0.45 2.22 -15.16
N GLY A 51 0.91 3.34 -15.70
CA GLY A 51 0.08 4.53 -15.80
C GLY A 51 -0.30 5.03 -14.43
N ASN A 52 -1.60 5.04 -14.13
CA ASN A 52 -2.12 5.41 -12.82
C ASN A 52 -2.35 4.21 -11.91
N ASN A 53 -2.07 3.01 -12.38
CA ASN A 53 -2.27 1.80 -11.61
C ASN A 53 -0.98 1.41 -10.90
N VAL A 54 -1.11 1.03 -9.63
CA VAL A 54 0.03 0.66 -8.81
C VAL A 54 -0.27 -0.66 -8.11
N SER A 55 0.78 -1.43 -7.86
CA SER A 55 0.65 -2.65 -7.08
C SER A 55 1.96 -2.91 -6.34
N TRP A 56 1.84 -3.49 -5.17
CA TRP A 56 3.00 -3.90 -4.38
C TRP A 56 2.58 -4.94 -3.36
N SER A 57 3.59 -5.59 -2.77
CA SER A 57 3.37 -6.55 -1.68
C SER A 57 4.09 -6.08 -0.43
N ALA A 58 3.56 -6.41 0.71
CA ALA A 58 4.19 -6.16 1.99
C ALA A 58 4.13 -7.42 2.83
N ASN A 59 5.28 -7.79 3.39
CA ASN A 59 5.36 -8.95 4.29
C ASN A 59 5.27 -8.44 5.71
N ILE A 60 4.22 -8.84 6.41
CA ILE A 60 4.06 -8.48 7.81
C ILE A 60 4.29 -9.69 8.69
N THR A 61 4.74 -9.45 9.92
CA THR A 61 5.02 -10.51 10.88
C THR A 61 4.09 -10.48 12.09
N SER A 62 3.36 -9.40 12.27
CA SER A 62 2.49 -9.20 13.42
C SER A 62 1.11 -8.76 12.94
N PRO A 63 0.02 -9.30 13.47
CA PRO A 63 -0.05 -10.30 14.55
C PRO A 63 0.39 -11.69 14.13
N MET A 64 0.42 -11.97 12.83
CA MET A 64 0.92 -13.24 12.33
C MET A 64 1.61 -13.03 10.98
N PRO A 65 2.55 -13.90 10.61
CA PRO A 65 3.23 -13.77 9.32
C PRO A 65 2.25 -13.89 8.17
N MET A 66 2.25 -12.90 7.27
CA MET A 66 1.45 -12.97 6.05
C MET A 66 1.97 -11.96 5.03
N THR A 67 1.61 -12.20 3.79
CA THR A 67 1.90 -11.28 2.70
C THR A 67 0.63 -10.56 2.31
N LEU A 68 0.68 -9.24 2.31
CA LEU A 68 -0.42 -8.40 1.84
C LEU A 68 -0.11 -7.96 0.42
N GLU A 69 -1.07 -8.10 -0.46
CA GLU A 69 -0.94 -7.65 -1.84
C GLU A 69 -1.85 -6.44 -2.04
N PHE A 70 -1.24 -5.32 -2.41
CA PHE A 70 -1.94 -4.07 -2.61
C PHE A 70 -2.05 -3.80 -4.10
N THR A 71 -3.24 -3.45 -4.55
CA THR A 71 -3.47 -2.97 -5.91
C THR A 71 -4.37 -1.75 -5.82
N GLY A 72 -4.06 -0.74 -6.61
CA GLY A 72 -4.83 0.48 -6.55
C GLY A 72 -4.57 1.38 -7.73
N SER A 73 -5.19 2.55 -7.69
CA SER A 73 -4.99 3.57 -8.70
C SER A 73 -4.82 4.92 -8.03
N VAL A 74 -4.03 5.77 -8.67
CA VAL A 74 -3.73 7.13 -8.19
C VAL A 74 -4.51 8.11 -9.04
N ASP A 75 -5.18 9.05 -8.38
CA ASP A 75 -5.91 10.12 -9.04
C ASP A 75 -5.54 11.43 -8.35
N GLY A 76 -4.56 12.14 -8.94
CA GLY A 76 -4.03 13.35 -8.35
C GLY A 76 -3.37 13.08 -7.00
N ASP A 77 -3.95 13.62 -5.93
CA ASP A 77 -3.42 13.44 -4.58
C ASP A 77 -4.14 12.35 -3.79
N ALA A 78 -4.93 11.53 -4.47
CA ALA A 78 -5.67 10.45 -3.83
C ALA A 78 -5.23 9.10 -4.39
N ILE A 79 -5.30 8.09 -3.56
CA ILE A 79 -5.05 6.70 -3.96
C ILE A 79 -6.17 5.84 -3.40
N LYS A 80 -6.61 4.87 -4.17
CA LYS A 80 -7.65 3.94 -3.73
C LYS A 80 -7.41 2.58 -4.38
N GLY A 81 -7.86 1.55 -3.71
CA GLY A 81 -7.71 0.20 -4.23
C GLY A 81 -8.13 -0.83 -3.21
N SER A 82 -7.51 -1.98 -3.30
CA SER A 82 -7.79 -3.06 -2.36
C SER A 82 -6.50 -3.74 -1.94
N VAL A 83 -6.54 -4.33 -0.75
CA VAL A 83 -5.47 -5.15 -0.22
C VAL A 83 -6.00 -6.57 -0.08
N LYS A 84 -5.22 -7.51 -0.57
CA LYS A 84 -5.55 -8.93 -0.46
C LYS A 84 -4.71 -9.52 0.66
N ALA A 85 -5.39 -10.09 1.64
CA ALA A 85 -4.76 -10.58 2.86
C ALA A 85 -4.85 -12.11 2.97
N GLY A 86 -4.51 -12.82 1.90
CA GLY A 86 -4.49 -14.27 1.90
C GLY A 86 -5.84 -14.87 2.23
N ALA A 87 -5.87 -15.71 3.27
CA ALA A 87 -7.08 -16.41 3.68
C ALA A 87 -8.14 -15.48 4.29
N PHE A 88 -7.77 -14.26 4.64
CA PHE A 88 -8.73 -13.30 5.23
C PHE A 88 -9.54 -12.55 4.19
N GLY A 89 -9.24 -12.74 2.90
CA GLY A 89 -9.96 -12.06 1.84
C GLY A 89 -9.34 -10.73 1.47
N SER A 90 -10.11 -9.85 0.85
CA SER A 90 -9.64 -8.55 0.43
C SER A 90 -10.47 -7.44 1.06
N PHE A 91 -9.81 -6.30 1.27
CA PHE A 91 -10.43 -5.15 1.91
C PHE A 91 -10.09 -3.90 1.11
N PRO A 92 -11.02 -2.93 1.04
CA PRO A 92 -10.72 -1.69 0.35
C PRO A 92 -9.77 -0.82 1.17
N PHE A 93 -8.93 -0.06 0.47
CA PHE A 93 -8.16 0.98 1.12
C PHE A 93 -8.29 2.28 0.33
N THR A 94 -8.13 3.38 1.04
CA THR A 94 -8.10 4.70 0.44
C THR A 94 -7.00 5.50 1.11
N GLY A 95 -6.50 6.50 0.42
CA GLY A 95 -5.48 7.33 0.99
C GLY A 95 -5.32 8.63 0.25
N ALA A 96 -4.45 9.45 0.77
CA ALA A 96 -4.15 10.75 0.18
C ALA A 96 -2.68 11.06 0.39
N ARG A 97 -2.17 11.96 -0.42
CA ARG A 97 -0.79 12.43 -0.28
C ARG A 97 -0.64 13.16 1.05
N ALA A 98 0.39 12.78 1.76
CA ALA A 98 0.65 13.38 3.08
C ALA A 98 1.33 14.74 2.95
#